data_a70fd4e587e2b3a4daf04610e3f225fd
#
_entry.id   a70fd4e587e2b3a4daf04610e3f225fd
#
_cell.length_a   1.000
_cell.length_b   1.000
_cell.length_c   1.000
_cell.angle_alpha   90.00
_cell.angle_beta   90.00
_cell.angle_gamma   90.00
#
_symmetry.space_group_name_H-M   'P 1'
#
loop_
_entity.id
_entity.type
_entity.pdbx_description
1 polymer ?
#
loop_
_entity_poly.entity_id
_entity_poly.type
_entity_poly.pdbx_seq_one_letter_code
_entity_poly.pdbx_strand_id
1 'polypeptide(L)'
;SIGMQKIGGHVIELNKNDIGFESRETAKDLLKTMSQYCDLLMIRNDDHNKLLELSSLNILPIINGLSNYSHPCQILSDIFTIEETLGKIENQTIAWLGDFNNVLISLLQAAEIFNFKLKIAVPESILIKNKKKIKKMNLRYSKFSTQISKVVKDANCVMTDAWVSMGEKNSKLKKIILQDFQVNEQVMKYAKKNAIFMHCLPAHRNEEVTDSVIDGKQSVVWQQAQNRTYVQQSILNFLLKS
;
A
#
# COMPACT_ATOMS: atom_id res chain seq x y z
N SER A 1 9.61 -5.40 -13.22
CA SER A 1 10.66 -5.85 -14.17
C SER A 1 12.01 -5.23 -13.88
N ILE A 2 12.16 -3.89 -13.77
CA ILE A 2 13.45 -3.20 -13.59
C ILE A 2 14.28 -3.76 -12.41
N GLY A 3 13.66 -4.00 -11.26
CA GLY A 3 14.36 -4.56 -10.08
C GLY A 3 14.99 -5.92 -10.36
N MET A 4 14.29 -6.80 -11.06
CA MET A 4 14.78 -8.14 -11.42
C MET A 4 15.95 -8.06 -12.40
N GLN A 5 15.85 -7.22 -13.44
CA GLN A 5 16.94 -7.01 -14.40
C GLN A 5 18.24 -6.49 -13.72
N LYS A 6 18.10 -5.57 -12.75
CA LYS A 6 19.25 -5.03 -12.01
C LYS A 6 19.99 -6.07 -11.15
N ILE A 7 19.35 -7.17 -10.80
CA ILE A 7 19.97 -8.28 -10.06
C ILE A 7 20.33 -9.48 -10.97
N GLY A 8 20.30 -9.28 -12.29
CA GLY A 8 20.74 -10.27 -13.29
C GLY A 8 19.67 -11.28 -13.72
N GLY A 9 18.42 -11.11 -13.31
CA GLY A 9 17.32 -11.98 -13.70
C GLY A 9 16.57 -11.49 -14.94
N HIS A 10 15.76 -12.38 -15.50
CA HIS A 10 14.87 -12.09 -16.63
C HIS A 10 13.41 -11.96 -16.17
N VAL A 11 12.63 -11.17 -16.89
CA VAL A 11 11.20 -10.98 -16.62
C VAL A 11 10.40 -11.17 -17.89
N ILE A 12 9.35 -11.98 -17.80
CA ILE A 12 8.33 -12.12 -18.84
C ILE A 12 7.06 -11.48 -18.27
N GLU A 13 6.53 -10.48 -18.97
CA GLU A 13 5.28 -9.83 -18.60
C GLU A 13 4.13 -10.43 -19.42
N LEU A 14 3.12 -10.94 -18.72
CA LEU A 14 1.97 -11.59 -19.31
C LEU A 14 0.69 -10.88 -18.87
N ASN A 15 -0.18 -10.60 -19.81
CA ASN A 15 -1.51 -10.09 -19.52
C ASN A 15 -2.51 -11.25 -19.33
N LYS A 16 -3.63 -10.97 -18.69
CA LYS A 16 -4.69 -11.96 -18.45
C LYS A 16 -5.12 -12.69 -19.73
N ASN A 17 -5.18 -11.97 -20.85
CA ASN A 17 -5.59 -12.55 -22.15
C ASN A 17 -4.53 -13.47 -22.74
N ASP A 18 -3.25 -13.26 -22.45
CA ASP A 18 -2.14 -14.04 -23.00
C ASP A 18 -2.11 -15.45 -22.42
N ILE A 19 -2.40 -15.58 -21.12
CA ILE A 19 -2.32 -16.84 -20.38
C ILE A 19 -3.63 -17.64 -20.38
N GLY A 20 -4.75 -17.06 -20.82
CA GLY A 20 -6.04 -17.74 -20.82
C GLY A 20 -6.45 -18.24 -19.42
N PHE A 21 -6.13 -17.49 -18.37
CA PHE A 21 -6.34 -17.85 -16.98
C PHE A 21 -7.80 -18.26 -16.72
N GLU A 22 -7.99 -19.51 -16.25
CA GLU A 22 -9.29 -20.15 -15.99
C GLU A 22 -10.19 -20.38 -17.21
N SER A 23 -9.75 -20.03 -18.41
CA SER A 23 -10.52 -20.27 -19.64
C SER A 23 -10.05 -21.47 -20.45
N ARG A 24 -8.76 -21.83 -20.34
CA ARG A 24 -8.15 -22.92 -21.10
C ARG A 24 -7.78 -24.12 -20.23
N GLU A 25 -7.33 -23.88 -19.00
CA GLU A 25 -6.84 -24.91 -18.08
C GLU A 25 -7.10 -24.52 -16.62
N THR A 26 -6.93 -25.49 -15.71
CA THR A 26 -7.08 -25.21 -14.28
C THR A 26 -5.93 -24.33 -13.78
N ALA A 27 -6.17 -23.54 -12.73
CA ALA A 27 -5.12 -22.74 -12.08
C ALA A 27 -3.92 -23.59 -11.63
N LYS A 28 -4.16 -24.83 -11.20
CA LYS A 28 -3.12 -25.78 -10.79
C LYS A 28 -2.24 -26.21 -11.95
N ASP A 29 -2.83 -26.53 -13.10
CA ASP A 29 -2.09 -26.97 -14.29
C ASP A 29 -1.30 -25.82 -14.88
N LEU A 30 -1.89 -24.61 -14.92
CA LEU A 30 -1.21 -23.39 -15.32
C LEU A 30 0.05 -23.14 -14.46
N LEU A 31 -0.08 -23.20 -13.12
CA LEU A 31 1.07 -22.98 -12.23
C LEU A 31 2.14 -24.07 -12.39
N LYS A 32 1.77 -25.32 -12.60
CA LYS A 32 2.72 -26.41 -12.89
C LYS A 32 3.46 -26.17 -14.20
N THR A 33 2.76 -25.72 -15.22
CA THR A 33 3.38 -25.38 -16.51
C THR A 33 4.34 -24.21 -16.33
N MET A 34 3.93 -23.14 -15.65
CA MET A 34 4.76 -21.98 -15.39
C MET A 34 6.00 -22.32 -14.55
N SER A 35 5.89 -23.25 -13.60
CA SER A 35 7.04 -23.67 -12.78
C SER A 35 8.15 -24.37 -13.58
N GLN A 36 7.92 -24.74 -14.82
CA GLN A 36 8.95 -25.27 -15.73
C GLN A 36 9.74 -24.15 -16.44
N TYR A 37 9.26 -22.90 -16.39
CA TYR A 37 9.81 -21.78 -17.14
C TYR A 37 10.26 -20.61 -16.26
N CYS A 38 9.77 -20.52 -15.02
CA CYS A 38 10.10 -19.43 -14.12
C CYS A 38 10.21 -19.90 -12.67
N ASP A 39 11.00 -19.16 -11.88
CA ASP A 39 11.31 -19.49 -10.50
C ASP A 39 10.32 -18.87 -9.52
N LEU A 40 9.59 -17.82 -9.92
CA LEU A 40 8.55 -17.16 -9.11
C LEU A 40 7.56 -16.39 -9.99
N LEU A 41 6.40 -16.08 -9.43
CA LEU A 41 5.40 -15.22 -10.05
C LEU A 41 5.11 -13.98 -9.22
N MET A 42 5.04 -12.81 -9.85
CA MET A 42 4.40 -11.63 -9.28
C MET A 42 3.03 -11.48 -9.94
N ILE A 43 1.97 -11.53 -9.13
CA ILE A 43 0.60 -11.46 -9.64
C ILE A 43 -0.08 -10.21 -9.10
N ARG A 44 -0.64 -9.39 -10.00
CA ARG A 44 -1.60 -8.33 -9.68
C ARG A 44 -2.99 -8.80 -10.07
N ASN A 45 -3.87 -8.96 -9.10
CA ASN A 45 -5.24 -9.39 -9.31
C ASN A 45 -6.17 -8.75 -8.28
N ASP A 46 -7.27 -8.15 -8.73
CA ASP A 46 -8.23 -7.52 -7.81
C ASP A 46 -8.89 -8.56 -6.88
N ASP A 47 -9.06 -9.80 -7.30
CA ASP A 47 -9.55 -10.87 -6.43
C ASP A 47 -8.43 -11.42 -5.52
N HIS A 48 -8.46 -10.97 -4.27
CA HIS A 48 -7.49 -11.42 -3.26
C HIS A 48 -7.62 -12.90 -2.91
N ASN A 49 -8.85 -13.44 -2.90
CA ASN A 49 -9.07 -14.85 -2.58
C ASN A 49 -8.42 -15.75 -3.65
N LYS A 50 -8.45 -15.30 -4.91
CA LYS A 50 -7.78 -16.00 -5.99
C LYS A 50 -6.26 -16.07 -5.79
N LEU A 51 -5.65 -14.99 -5.32
CA LEU A 51 -4.22 -15.00 -4.97
C LEU A 51 -3.92 -15.99 -3.83
N LEU A 52 -4.78 -16.05 -2.82
CA LEU A 52 -4.64 -17.01 -1.72
C LEU A 52 -4.78 -18.46 -2.20
N GLU A 53 -5.77 -18.74 -3.08
CA GLU A 53 -5.96 -20.04 -3.69
C GLU A 53 -4.70 -20.49 -4.45
N LEU A 54 -4.19 -19.63 -5.34
CA LEU A 54 -2.97 -19.93 -6.11
C LEU A 54 -1.76 -20.18 -5.19
N SER A 55 -1.57 -19.33 -4.20
CA SER A 55 -0.47 -19.46 -3.23
C SER A 55 -0.57 -20.75 -2.42
N SER A 56 -1.78 -21.20 -2.06
CA SER A 56 -1.99 -22.42 -1.28
C SER A 56 -1.59 -23.70 -1.99
N LEU A 57 -1.45 -23.66 -3.31
CA LEU A 57 -1.00 -24.83 -4.11
C LEU A 57 0.48 -25.15 -3.91
N ASN A 58 1.29 -24.22 -3.37
CA ASN A 58 2.71 -24.39 -3.05
C ASN A 58 3.56 -24.94 -4.23
N ILE A 59 3.26 -24.53 -5.46
CA ILE A 59 3.97 -24.99 -6.66
C ILE A 59 5.21 -24.15 -6.93
N LEU A 60 5.08 -22.81 -6.81
CA LEU A 60 6.20 -21.87 -6.87
C LEU A 60 5.88 -20.62 -6.03
N PRO A 61 6.89 -19.84 -5.61
CA PRO A 61 6.69 -18.63 -4.85
C PRO A 61 5.81 -17.61 -5.60
N ILE A 62 4.84 -17.01 -4.89
CA ILE A 62 3.95 -15.98 -5.45
C ILE A 62 4.09 -14.69 -4.66
N ILE A 63 4.40 -13.60 -5.35
CA ILE A 63 4.40 -12.24 -4.81
C ILE A 63 3.07 -11.58 -5.13
N ASN A 64 2.35 -11.11 -4.10
CA ASN A 64 1.19 -10.25 -4.30
C ASN A 64 1.65 -8.85 -4.77
N GLY A 65 1.54 -8.58 -6.07
CA GLY A 65 1.87 -7.30 -6.68
C GLY A 65 0.89 -6.17 -6.31
N LEU A 66 -0.35 -6.51 -6.06
CA LEU A 66 -1.48 -5.73 -5.51
C LEU A 66 -2.76 -6.54 -5.65
N SER A 67 -3.66 -6.41 -4.69
CA SER A 67 -5.04 -6.88 -4.78
C SER A 67 -6.01 -5.82 -4.22
N ASN A 68 -7.32 -6.05 -4.35
CA ASN A 68 -8.34 -5.18 -3.74
C ASN A 68 -8.30 -5.16 -2.20
N TYR A 69 -7.58 -6.08 -1.59
CA TYR A 69 -7.46 -6.21 -0.13
C TYR A 69 -6.07 -5.79 0.40
N SER A 70 -5.01 -5.99 -0.36
CA SER A 70 -3.64 -5.84 0.16
C SER A 70 -2.65 -5.33 -0.90
N HIS A 71 -1.70 -4.49 -0.46
CA HIS A 71 -0.57 -4.00 -1.24
C HIS A 71 0.75 -4.13 -0.46
N PRO A 72 1.19 -5.37 -0.14
CA PRO A 72 2.30 -5.61 0.79
C PRO A 72 3.63 -5.02 0.31
N CYS A 73 3.95 -5.11 -0.98
CA CYS A 73 5.17 -4.56 -1.55
C CYS A 73 5.27 -3.03 -1.40
N GLN A 74 4.14 -2.32 -1.39
CA GLN A 74 4.12 -0.89 -1.13
C GLN A 74 4.48 -0.62 0.32
N ILE A 75 3.79 -1.27 1.26
CA ILE A 75 3.97 -0.99 2.69
C ILE A 75 5.36 -1.35 3.19
N LEU A 76 5.97 -2.43 2.71
CA LEU A 76 7.36 -2.74 3.04
C LEU A 76 8.32 -1.64 2.56
N SER A 77 8.06 -1.07 1.39
CA SER A 77 8.82 0.09 0.88
C SER A 77 8.57 1.36 1.69
N ASP A 78 7.34 1.56 2.16
CA ASP A 78 6.99 2.71 2.98
C ASP A 78 7.69 2.64 4.34
N ILE A 79 7.70 1.47 4.99
CA ILE A 79 8.43 1.23 6.24
C ILE A 79 9.93 1.49 6.04
N PHE A 80 10.53 0.93 4.99
CA PHE A 80 11.93 1.16 4.67
C PHE A 80 12.25 2.66 4.49
N THR A 81 11.38 3.39 3.79
CA THR A 81 11.55 4.85 3.58
C THR A 81 11.44 5.63 4.89
N ILE A 82 10.52 5.24 5.78
CA ILE A 82 10.37 5.85 7.10
C ILE A 82 11.62 5.57 7.95
N GLU A 83 12.12 4.34 7.98
CA GLU A 83 13.32 4.00 8.76
C GLU A 83 14.56 4.69 8.24
N GLU A 84 14.73 4.80 6.93
CA GLU A 84 15.83 5.52 6.31
C GLU A 84 15.82 7.01 6.64
N THR A 85 14.64 7.61 6.77
CA THR A 85 14.47 9.06 6.99
C THR A 85 14.38 9.43 8.46
N LEU A 86 13.70 8.65 9.29
CA LEU A 86 13.31 8.97 10.66
C LEU A 86 13.88 8.00 11.71
N GLY A 87 14.55 6.93 11.30
CA GLY A 87 15.00 5.84 12.16
C GLY A 87 13.92 4.82 12.49
N LYS A 88 14.18 3.94 13.44
CA LYS A 88 13.39 2.73 13.74
C LYS A 88 11.88 2.97 13.75
N ILE A 89 11.16 2.12 13.05
CA ILE A 89 9.72 2.24 12.82
C ILE A 89 8.90 2.13 14.11
N GLU A 90 9.31 1.32 15.09
CA GLU A 90 8.59 1.14 16.35
C GLU A 90 8.47 2.46 17.14
N ASN A 91 9.37 3.41 16.92
CA ASN A 91 9.37 4.71 17.55
C ASN A 91 8.53 5.76 16.83
N GLN A 92 7.95 5.40 15.68
CA GLN A 92 7.23 6.34 14.84
C GLN A 92 5.73 6.35 15.13
N THR A 93 5.14 7.52 14.93
CA THR A 93 3.69 7.71 14.89
C THR A 93 3.33 8.13 13.46
N ILE A 94 2.57 7.28 12.78
CA ILE A 94 2.10 7.52 11.42
C ILE A 94 0.66 8.00 11.48
N ALA A 95 0.34 9.05 10.75
CA ALA A 95 -1.01 9.54 10.52
C ALA A 95 -1.45 9.20 9.09
N TRP A 96 -2.54 8.48 8.95
CA TRP A 96 -3.20 8.23 7.67
C TRP A 96 -4.43 9.11 7.53
N LEU A 97 -4.60 9.77 6.37
CA LEU A 97 -5.78 10.54 6.03
C LEU A 97 -6.38 10.08 4.72
N GLY A 98 -7.70 9.92 4.67
CA GLY A 98 -8.40 9.65 3.40
C GLY A 98 -9.29 8.42 3.43
N ASP A 99 -9.18 7.55 2.41
CA ASP A 99 -10.05 6.41 2.24
C ASP A 99 -9.63 5.18 3.06
N PHE A 100 -10.57 4.25 3.24
CA PHE A 100 -10.33 2.92 3.80
C PHE A 100 -10.10 1.92 2.65
N ASN A 101 -8.93 1.96 2.07
CA ASN A 101 -8.54 1.17 0.90
C ASN A 101 -7.56 0.02 1.24
N ASN A 102 -7.10 -0.69 0.22
CA ASN A 102 -6.15 -1.80 0.35
C ASN A 102 -4.77 -1.37 0.88
N VAL A 103 -4.33 -0.14 0.62
CA VAL A 103 -3.07 0.40 1.15
C VAL A 103 -3.19 0.61 2.66
N LEU A 104 -4.28 1.24 3.14
CA LEU A 104 -4.54 1.36 4.58
C LEU A 104 -4.67 0.00 5.26
N ILE A 105 -5.33 -0.98 4.64
CA ILE A 105 -5.46 -2.32 5.23
C ILE A 105 -4.08 -2.96 5.42
N SER A 106 -3.20 -2.84 4.44
CA SER A 106 -1.82 -3.33 4.55
C SER A 106 -1.01 -2.57 5.60
N LEU A 107 -1.22 -1.25 5.73
CA LEU A 107 -0.58 -0.44 6.76
C LEU A 107 -1.07 -0.81 8.17
N LEU A 108 -2.37 -1.15 8.34
CA LEU A 108 -2.91 -1.68 9.59
C LEU A 108 -2.25 -3.01 9.98
N GLN A 109 -2.08 -3.93 9.03
CA GLN A 109 -1.37 -5.19 9.24
C GLN A 109 0.09 -4.96 9.64
N ALA A 110 0.75 -4.04 8.96
CA ALA A 110 2.14 -3.70 9.25
C ALA A 110 2.30 -3.06 10.64
N ALA A 111 1.36 -2.24 11.09
CA ALA A 111 1.40 -1.65 12.43
C ALA A 111 1.39 -2.72 13.53
N GLU A 112 0.65 -3.81 13.34
CA GLU A 112 0.62 -4.94 14.27
C GLU A 112 1.89 -5.81 14.23
N ILE A 113 2.53 -5.93 13.05
CA ILE A 113 3.76 -6.73 12.86
C ILE A 113 4.98 -5.97 13.39
N PHE A 114 5.08 -4.69 13.07
CA PHE A 114 6.25 -3.85 13.36
C PHE A 114 6.08 -2.95 14.59
N ASN A 115 4.95 -3.04 15.30
CA ASN A 115 4.68 -2.40 16.58
C ASN A 115 4.77 -0.86 16.57
N PHE A 116 4.42 -0.19 15.47
CA PHE A 116 4.40 1.28 15.40
C PHE A 116 2.98 1.86 15.62
N LYS A 117 2.92 3.10 16.06
CA LYS A 117 1.63 3.78 16.30
C LYS A 117 1.02 4.27 14.99
N LEU A 118 -0.21 3.84 14.69
CA LEU A 118 -0.96 4.27 13.51
C LEU A 118 -2.24 5.00 13.95
N LYS A 119 -2.35 6.26 13.59
CA LYS A 119 -3.56 7.08 13.78
C LYS A 119 -4.23 7.29 12.43
N ILE A 120 -5.54 7.08 12.35
CA ILE A 120 -6.26 7.06 11.08
C ILE A 120 -7.42 8.05 11.12
N ALA A 121 -7.42 9.00 10.18
CA ALA A 121 -8.54 9.90 9.93
C ALA A 121 -9.25 9.49 8.64
N VAL A 122 -10.50 9.07 8.79
CA VAL A 122 -11.40 8.76 7.67
C VAL A 122 -12.79 9.34 7.95
N PRO A 123 -13.57 9.66 6.92
CA PRO A 123 -14.95 10.13 7.08
C PRO A 123 -15.82 9.14 7.87
N GLU A 124 -16.78 9.66 8.64
CA GLU A 124 -17.68 8.84 9.46
C GLU A 124 -18.44 7.81 8.64
N SER A 125 -18.94 8.18 7.46
CA SER A 125 -19.64 7.29 6.55
C SER A 125 -18.79 6.09 6.13
N ILE A 126 -17.47 6.31 5.92
CA ILE A 126 -16.50 5.26 5.60
C ILE A 126 -16.25 4.36 6.81
N LEU A 127 -16.14 4.92 8.01
CA LEU A 127 -16.02 4.14 9.26
C LEU A 127 -17.22 3.24 9.48
N ILE A 128 -18.44 3.76 9.33
CA ILE A 128 -19.68 3.00 9.49
C ILE A 128 -19.73 1.86 8.47
N LYS A 129 -19.45 2.13 7.19
CA LYS A 129 -19.42 1.13 6.12
C LYS A 129 -18.45 -0.01 6.42
N ASN A 130 -17.30 0.28 7.01
CA ASN A 130 -16.22 -0.69 7.26
C ASN A 130 -16.22 -1.24 8.70
N LYS A 131 -17.17 -0.88 9.55
CA LYS A 131 -17.23 -1.24 10.99
C LYS A 131 -17.06 -2.74 11.25
N LYS A 132 -17.73 -3.59 10.45
CA LYS A 132 -17.66 -5.06 10.59
C LYS A 132 -16.25 -5.57 10.27
N LYS A 133 -15.59 -5.00 9.24
CA LYS A 133 -14.23 -5.37 8.81
C LYS A 133 -13.22 -4.93 9.86
N ILE A 134 -13.30 -3.70 10.33
CA ILE A 134 -12.43 -3.14 11.37
C ILE A 134 -12.52 -3.97 12.67
N LYS A 135 -13.73 -4.35 13.10
CA LYS A 135 -13.92 -5.17 14.32
C LYS A 135 -13.29 -6.56 14.25
N LYS A 136 -13.12 -7.12 13.05
CA LYS A 136 -12.46 -8.42 12.85
C LYS A 136 -10.94 -8.34 12.85
N MET A 137 -10.40 -7.12 12.74
CA MET A 137 -8.95 -6.89 12.78
C MET A 137 -8.51 -6.71 14.24
N ASN A 138 -7.43 -7.37 14.63
CA ASN A 138 -6.84 -7.17 15.95
C ASN A 138 -5.93 -5.94 15.89
N LEU A 139 -6.45 -4.79 16.31
CA LEU A 139 -5.78 -3.48 16.16
C LEU A 139 -5.32 -2.96 17.53
N ARG A 140 -4.12 -3.36 17.94
CA ARG A 140 -3.49 -2.89 19.20
C ARG A 140 -2.79 -1.54 19.03
N TYR A 141 -2.18 -1.33 17.87
CA TYR A 141 -1.35 -0.15 17.57
C TYR A 141 -2.08 0.93 16.77
N SER A 142 -3.32 0.67 16.36
CA SER A 142 -4.08 1.52 15.43
C SER A 142 -5.29 2.17 16.10
N LYS A 143 -5.51 3.47 15.83
CA LYS A 143 -6.66 4.23 16.36
C LYS A 143 -7.34 5.02 15.27
N PHE A 144 -8.67 4.90 15.16
CA PHE A 144 -9.51 5.64 14.22
C PHE A 144 -10.12 6.88 14.84
N SER A 145 -10.27 7.93 14.06
CA SER A 145 -10.98 9.17 14.40
C SER A 145 -11.53 9.81 13.13
N THR A 146 -12.51 10.68 13.28
CA THR A 146 -12.98 11.60 12.23
C THR A 146 -12.30 12.98 12.32
N GLN A 147 -11.52 13.24 13.38
CA GLN A 147 -10.91 14.54 13.67
C GLN A 147 -9.44 14.55 13.20
N ILE A 148 -9.19 15.16 12.04
CA ILE A 148 -7.86 15.24 11.41
C ILE A 148 -6.81 15.80 12.36
N SER A 149 -7.10 16.93 13.02
CA SER A 149 -6.14 17.57 13.92
C SER A 149 -5.65 16.66 15.05
N LYS A 150 -6.53 15.82 15.61
CA LYS A 150 -6.15 14.84 16.64
C LYS A 150 -5.31 13.69 16.09
N VAL A 151 -5.60 13.28 14.86
CA VAL A 151 -4.87 12.20 14.19
C VAL A 151 -3.47 12.64 13.82
N VAL A 152 -3.34 13.82 13.22
CA VAL A 152 -2.06 14.35 12.74
C VAL A 152 -1.19 14.89 13.86
N LYS A 153 -1.80 15.30 15.00
CA LYS A 153 -1.05 15.82 16.16
C LYS A 153 0.08 14.88 16.57
N ASP A 154 1.30 15.43 16.61
CA ASP A 154 2.53 14.73 17.00
C ASP A 154 2.93 13.56 16.09
N ALA A 155 2.35 13.47 14.88
CA ALA A 155 2.77 12.47 13.89
C ALA A 155 4.19 12.76 13.37
N ASN A 156 4.95 11.69 13.15
CA ASN A 156 6.27 11.72 12.51
C ASN A 156 6.15 11.62 10.99
N CYS A 157 5.09 10.97 10.52
CA CYS A 157 4.80 10.77 9.11
C CYS A 157 3.31 11.00 8.86
N VAL A 158 2.97 11.74 7.81
CA VAL A 158 1.60 11.92 7.31
C VAL A 158 1.50 11.23 5.97
N MET A 159 0.55 10.30 5.84
CA MET A 159 0.33 9.51 4.64
C MET A 159 -1.08 9.68 4.12
N THR A 160 -1.22 9.67 2.81
CA THR A 160 -2.50 9.54 2.10
C THR A 160 -2.32 8.72 0.83
N ASP A 161 -3.42 8.41 0.18
CA ASP A 161 -3.47 7.74 -1.11
C ASP A 161 -4.61 8.31 -1.96
N ALA A 162 -4.61 8.02 -3.25
CA ALA A 162 -5.67 8.41 -4.16
C ALA A 162 -7.06 8.06 -3.61
N TRP A 163 -7.97 9.03 -3.60
CA TRP A 163 -9.31 8.82 -3.06
C TRP A 163 -10.15 7.84 -3.87
N VAL A 164 -9.88 7.78 -5.17
CA VAL A 164 -10.62 6.92 -6.10
C VAL A 164 -9.66 5.92 -6.72
N SER A 165 -9.90 4.65 -6.45
CA SER A 165 -9.13 3.56 -7.07
C SER A 165 -9.46 3.39 -8.55
N MET A 166 -8.53 2.87 -9.35
CA MET A 166 -8.76 2.60 -10.76
C MET A 166 -9.98 1.69 -10.94
N GLY A 167 -10.89 2.09 -11.82
CA GLY A 167 -12.12 1.33 -12.14
C GLY A 167 -13.25 1.47 -11.12
N GLU A 168 -13.10 2.29 -10.08
CA GLU A 168 -14.15 2.50 -9.06
C GLU A 168 -15.31 3.34 -9.61
N LYS A 169 -16.55 2.83 -9.42
CA LYS A 169 -17.79 3.55 -9.74
C LYS A 169 -18.11 4.56 -8.64
N ASN A 170 -18.85 5.63 -8.97
CA ASN A 170 -19.28 6.71 -8.04
C ASN A 170 -18.14 7.61 -7.52
N SER A 171 -17.13 7.85 -8.35
CA SER A 171 -15.96 8.68 -8.01
C SER A 171 -16.32 10.10 -7.51
N LYS A 172 -17.33 10.75 -8.09
CA LYS A 172 -17.75 12.12 -7.71
C LYS A 172 -18.23 12.20 -6.26
N LEU A 173 -19.13 11.29 -5.84
CA LEU A 173 -19.64 11.27 -4.46
C LEU A 173 -18.51 11.00 -3.46
N LYS A 174 -17.62 10.09 -3.78
CA LYS A 174 -16.48 9.74 -2.93
C LYS A 174 -15.54 10.93 -2.74
N LYS A 175 -15.27 11.70 -3.79
CA LYS A 175 -14.45 12.93 -3.72
C LYS A 175 -15.11 13.98 -2.80
N ILE A 176 -16.43 14.18 -2.88
CA ILE A 176 -17.16 15.09 -1.98
C ILE A 176 -17.02 14.65 -0.51
N ILE A 177 -17.14 13.35 -0.23
CA ILE A 177 -17.03 12.81 1.14
C ILE A 177 -15.60 12.98 1.70
N LEU A 178 -14.59 12.92 0.84
CA LEU A 178 -13.18 12.94 1.23
C LEU A 178 -12.53 14.33 1.18
N GLN A 179 -13.19 15.34 0.58
CA GLN A 179 -12.60 16.67 0.36
C GLN A 179 -12.00 17.32 1.61
N ASP A 180 -12.63 17.12 2.78
CA ASP A 180 -12.15 17.66 4.05
C ASP A 180 -10.90 16.92 4.57
N PHE A 181 -10.56 15.75 3.99
CA PHE A 181 -9.42 14.91 4.35
C PHE A 181 -8.19 15.13 3.47
N GLN A 182 -8.19 16.20 2.67
CA GLN A 182 -7.04 16.61 1.88
C GLN A 182 -5.83 16.92 2.78
N VAL A 183 -4.67 16.41 2.42
CA VAL A 183 -3.41 16.81 3.06
C VAL A 183 -2.91 18.11 2.44
N ASN A 184 -2.98 19.17 3.20
CA ASN A 184 -2.54 20.52 2.83
C ASN A 184 -1.60 21.08 3.92
N GLU A 185 -1.09 22.29 3.75
CA GLU A 185 -0.14 22.91 4.67
C GLU A 185 -0.72 23.09 6.08
N GLN A 186 -2.03 23.33 6.21
CA GLN A 186 -2.66 23.48 7.52
C GLN A 186 -2.68 22.15 8.26
N VAL A 187 -2.95 21.05 7.54
CA VAL A 187 -2.87 19.70 8.07
C VAL A 187 -1.45 19.37 8.50
N MET A 188 -0.45 19.66 7.67
CA MET A 188 0.96 19.40 7.98
C MET A 188 1.45 20.19 9.22
N LYS A 189 0.89 21.38 9.50
CA LYS A 189 1.23 22.15 10.71
C LYS A 189 0.82 21.48 12.03
N TYR A 190 -0.14 20.54 12.03
CA TYR A 190 -0.49 19.75 13.21
C TYR A 190 0.53 18.66 13.53
N ALA A 191 1.29 18.22 12.54
CA ALA A 191 2.34 17.20 12.69
C ALA A 191 3.58 17.78 13.39
N LYS A 192 4.53 16.93 13.71
CA LYS A 192 5.84 17.39 14.20
C LYS A 192 6.53 18.25 13.14
N LYS A 193 7.33 19.21 13.58
CA LYS A 193 8.06 20.13 12.69
C LYS A 193 8.93 19.40 11.64
N ASN A 194 9.48 18.25 12.01
CA ASN A 194 10.30 17.38 11.16
C ASN A 194 9.51 16.19 10.59
N ALA A 195 8.17 16.25 10.62
CA ALA A 195 7.36 15.21 10.02
C ALA A 195 7.56 15.13 8.50
N ILE A 196 7.53 13.92 7.97
CA ILE A 196 7.56 13.69 6.52
C ILE A 196 6.16 13.47 5.96
N PHE A 197 6.00 13.78 4.67
CA PHE A 197 4.81 13.45 3.89
C PHE A 197 5.11 12.32 2.91
N MET A 198 4.20 11.35 2.80
CA MET A 198 4.31 10.20 1.91
C MET A 198 3.02 9.94 1.14
N HIS A 199 3.17 9.48 -0.10
CA HIS A 199 2.09 9.07 -1.00
C HIS A 199 2.60 8.00 -1.96
N CYS A 200 1.87 6.90 -2.11
CA CYS A 200 2.34 5.77 -2.94
C CYS A 200 2.35 6.03 -4.45
N LEU A 201 1.83 7.16 -4.89
CA LEU A 201 1.69 7.55 -6.29
C LEU A 201 0.89 6.53 -7.16
N PRO A 202 0.19 6.99 -8.23
CA PRO A 202 0.06 8.40 -8.69
C PRO A 202 -0.82 9.23 -7.76
N ALA A 203 -0.47 10.51 -7.59
CA ALA A 203 -1.27 11.46 -6.81
C ALA A 203 -2.15 12.32 -7.71
N HIS A 204 -3.37 12.62 -7.26
CA HIS A 204 -4.24 13.60 -7.88
C HIS A 204 -4.09 14.93 -7.15
N ARG A 205 -3.24 15.80 -7.71
CA ARG A 205 -2.94 17.11 -7.14
C ARG A 205 -4.20 17.95 -6.95
N ASN A 206 -4.28 18.62 -5.80
CA ASN A 206 -5.44 19.41 -5.36
C ASN A 206 -6.72 18.57 -5.08
N GLU A 207 -6.62 17.24 -5.11
CA GLU A 207 -7.61 16.32 -4.54
C GLU A 207 -7.13 15.85 -3.16
N GLU A 208 -6.49 14.71 -3.03
CA GLU A 208 -6.03 14.18 -1.74
C GLU A 208 -4.82 14.90 -1.15
N VAL A 209 -4.07 15.64 -1.96
CA VAL A 209 -2.89 16.41 -1.54
C VAL A 209 -2.73 17.68 -2.37
N THR A 210 -2.28 18.78 -1.74
CA THR A 210 -1.94 20.03 -2.44
C THR A 210 -0.54 19.96 -3.09
N ASP A 211 -0.34 20.78 -4.13
CA ASP A 211 0.97 20.92 -4.80
C ASP A 211 2.07 21.32 -3.83
N SER A 212 1.80 22.25 -2.94
CA SER A 212 2.74 22.75 -1.94
C SER A 212 3.19 21.70 -0.93
N VAL A 213 2.37 20.69 -0.64
CA VAL A 213 2.73 19.57 0.24
C VAL A 213 3.54 18.52 -0.53
N ILE A 214 3.06 18.08 -1.69
CA ILE A 214 3.73 17.02 -2.45
C ILE A 214 5.10 17.45 -2.98
N ASP A 215 5.26 18.73 -3.33
CA ASP A 215 6.54 19.31 -3.78
C ASP A 215 7.31 20.01 -2.65
N GLY A 216 6.75 20.00 -1.44
CA GLY A 216 7.31 20.65 -0.26
C GLY A 216 8.51 19.92 0.33
N LYS A 217 9.27 20.63 1.20
CA LYS A 217 10.50 20.11 1.84
C LYS A 217 10.28 18.88 2.74
N GLN A 218 9.04 18.66 3.21
CA GLN A 218 8.69 17.51 4.04
C GLN A 218 8.29 16.28 3.21
N SER A 219 8.13 16.44 1.90
CA SER A 219 7.75 15.36 1.00
C SER A 219 8.93 14.45 0.68
N VAL A 220 8.73 13.15 0.87
CA VAL A 220 9.70 12.10 0.49
C VAL A 220 9.13 11.15 -0.56
N VAL A 221 8.10 11.58 -1.31
CA VAL A 221 7.40 10.73 -2.26
C VAL A 221 8.30 10.17 -3.37
N TRP A 222 9.30 10.92 -3.80
CA TRP A 222 10.23 10.48 -4.84
C TRP A 222 11.23 9.44 -4.31
N GLN A 223 11.72 9.62 -3.09
CA GLN A 223 12.54 8.63 -2.38
C GLN A 223 11.72 7.36 -2.12
N GLN A 224 10.47 7.49 -1.66
CA GLN A 224 9.53 6.39 -1.48
C GLN A 224 9.34 5.59 -2.79
N ALA A 225 9.17 6.28 -3.93
CA ALA A 225 9.04 5.65 -5.24
C ALA A 225 10.33 4.90 -5.65
N GLN A 226 11.50 5.48 -5.40
CA GLN A 226 12.79 4.85 -5.66
C GLN A 226 12.99 3.61 -4.79
N ASN A 227 12.67 3.71 -3.51
CA ASN A 227 12.83 2.63 -2.52
C ASN A 227 12.01 1.38 -2.86
N ARG A 228 10.91 1.53 -3.63
CA ARG A 228 10.20 0.38 -4.18
C ARG A 228 11.09 -0.56 -4.99
N THR A 229 12.05 -0.01 -5.73
CA THR A 229 12.97 -0.86 -6.51
C THR A 229 13.86 -1.68 -5.57
N TYR A 230 14.43 -1.07 -4.55
CA TYR A 230 15.34 -1.75 -3.62
C TYR A 230 14.63 -2.80 -2.77
N VAL A 231 13.47 -2.46 -2.23
CA VAL A 231 12.68 -3.40 -1.42
C VAL A 231 12.18 -4.57 -2.26
N GLN A 232 11.73 -4.33 -3.50
CA GLN A 232 11.30 -5.42 -4.39
C GLN A 232 12.49 -6.32 -4.79
N GLN A 233 13.69 -5.77 -4.99
CA GLN A 233 14.91 -6.59 -5.18
C GLN A 233 15.19 -7.47 -3.96
N SER A 234 15.03 -6.93 -2.75
CA SER A 234 15.24 -7.69 -1.52
C SER A 234 14.21 -8.82 -1.36
N ILE A 235 12.94 -8.57 -1.70
CA ILE A 235 11.89 -9.60 -1.70
C ILE A 235 12.21 -10.70 -2.71
N LEU A 236 12.61 -10.34 -3.94
CA LEU A 236 13.00 -11.30 -4.98
C LEU A 236 14.18 -12.16 -4.52
N ASN A 237 15.23 -11.52 -3.98
CA ASN A 237 16.42 -12.20 -3.50
C ASN A 237 16.13 -13.13 -2.31
N PHE A 238 15.22 -12.73 -1.42
CA PHE A 238 14.78 -13.57 -0.30
C PHE A 238 14.06 -14.83 -0.79
N LEU A 239 13.11 -14.68 -1.72
CA LEU A 239 12.31 -15.80 -2.22
C LEU A 239 13.06 -16.74 -3.16
N LEU A 240 14.08 -16.24 -3.88
CA LEU A 240 14.90 -17.06 -4.79
C LEU A 240 16.05 -17.79 -4.10
N LYS A 241 16.37 -17.44 -2.85
CA LYS A 241 17.42 -18.10 -2.06
C LYS A 241 16.86 -19.07 -1.03
N SER A 242 15.55 -19.04 -0.79
CA SER A 242 14.84 -19.94 0.10
C SER A 242 14.34 -21.17 -0.65
#